data_7dda2e8808bd5214496a05a80bf444ea
#
_entry.id   7dda2e8808bd5214496a05a80bf444ea
#
_cell.length_a   1.000
_cell.length_b   1.000
_cell.length_c   1.000
_cell.angle_alpha   90.00
_cell.angle_beta   90.00
_cell.angle_gamma   90.00
#
_symmetry.space_group_name_H-M   'P 1'
#
loop_
_entity.id
_entity.type
_entity.pdbx_description
1 polymer ?
#
loop_
_entity_poly.entity_id
_entity_poly.type
_entity_poly.pdbx_seq_one_letter_code
_entity_poly.pdbx_strand_id
1 'polypeptide(L)'
;MRKLICIICALLSVAGVQAKDKFDNPDTIVVSRDGTGQFRNISEAIEVCRAFMDYHKVIYVKKGTYKEKLVIPQWLTNIEICGEDRDKTIITWDDHANILLPAIGKGMGTFRTYTLKIQGSRITLKNITVENNSARLGQAVALHTEGDRLTFVNCRFLGHQDTIYTGNAKTRLYFRDCYIEGTTDFIFGPSTAWFEHCQIFCKADSYITAASTPQDVPYGYIFNNCSITCDTNVSKVYLGRPWRDYGYTLFMHCQLPRQIRPEGWHQWRPEAVKTARYMEYENTGEGADTGKRVAWSRQLTKKEAAKITLDAVFAINDNWKVEP
;
A
#
# COMPACT_ATOMS: atom_id res chain seq x y z
N MET A 1 -81.55 22.43 -7.98
CA MET A 1 -80.82 21.29 -8.57
C MET A 1 -79.37 21.67 -8.73
N ARG A 2 -78.55 21.20 -7.83
CA ARG A 2 -77.09 21.44 -7.82
C ARG A 2 -76.42 20.17 -8.37
N LYS A 3 -75.76 20.31 -9.51
CA LYS A 3 -74.98 19.23 -10.08
C LYS A 3 -73.63 19.13 -9.39
N LEU A 4 -73.41 18.00 -8.76
CA LEU A 4 -72.14 17.65 -8.13
C LEU A 4 -71.19 17.13 -9.23
N ILE A 5 -70.09 17.80 -9.50
CA ILE A 5 -69.02 17.36 -10.39
C ILE A 5 -68.00 16.65 -9.55
N CYS A 6 -67.93 15.31 -9.64
CA CYS A 6 -66.86 14.50 -9.10
C CYS A 6 -65.62 14.61 -9.98
N ILE A 7 -64.57 15.26 -9.49
CA ILE A 7 -63.24 15.21 -10.12
C ILE A 7 -62.51 14.00 -9.56
N ILE A 8 -62.32 12.98 -10.41
CA ILE A 8 -61.48 11.84 -10.11
C ILE A 8 -60.04 12.25 -10.44
N CYS A 9 -59.25 12.54 -9.40
CA CYS A 9 -57.79 12.68 -9.53
C CYS A 9 -57.18 11.29 -9.66
N ALA A 10 -56.84 10.88 -10.89
CA ALA A 10 -56.03 9.71 -11.13
C ALA A 10 -54.57 10.05 -10.72
N LEU A 11 -54.14 9.56 -9.57
CA LEU A 11 -52.72 9.52 -9.19
C LEU A 11 -51.99 8.51 -10.06
N LEU A 12 -51.39 8.98 -11.13
CA LEU A 12 -50.37 8.23 -11.87
C LEU A 12 -49.12 8.16 -10.99
N SER A 13 -48.96 7.07 -10.27
CA SER A 13 -47.67 6.69 -9.69
C SER A 13 -46.71 6.34 -10.82
N VAL A 14 -45.94 7.32 -11.24
CA VAL A 14 -44.75 7.04 -12.07
C VAL A 14 -43.76 6.31 -11.18
N ALA A 15 -43.81 4.99 -11.20
CA ALA A 15 -42.72 4.16 -10.74
C ALA A 15 -41.54 4.47 -11.67
N GLY A 16 -40.67 5.37 -11.23
CA GLY A 16 -39.41 5.64 -11.90
C GLY A 16 -38.62 4.33 -11.92
N VAL A 17 -38.64 3.63 -13.02
CA VAL A 17 -37.64 2.60 -13.31
C VAL A 17 -36.34 3.38 -13.46
N GLN A 18 -35.60 3.49 -12.36
CA GLN A 18 -34.23 3.96 -12.40
C GLN A 18 -33.50 2.96 -13.31
N ALA A 19 -33.13 3.38 -14.50
CA ALA A 19 -32.32 2.57 -15.40
C ALA A 19 -31.05 2.21 -14.62
N LYS A 20 -30.84 0.91 -14.39
CA LYS A 20 -29.64 0.42 -13.70
C LYS A 20 -28.44 0.93 -14.50
N ASP A 21 -27.49 1.58 -13.84
CA ASP A 21 -26.28 2.04 -14.51
C ASP A 21 -25.64 0.86 -15.23
N LYS A 22 -25.18 1.07 -16.46
CA LYS A 22 -24.57 0.04 -17.31
C LYS A 22 -23.44 -0.71 -16.58
N PHE A 23 -22.74 -0.05 -15.69
CA PHE A 23 -21.59 -0.61 -14.96
C PHE A 23 -21.93 -1.05 -13.52
N ASP A 24 -23.18 -0.84 -13.04
CA ASP A 24 -23.64 -1.31 -11.73
C ASP A 24 -24.01 -2.80 -11.77
N ASN A 25 -22.99 -3.64 -11.94
CA ASN A 25 -23.06 -5.10 -12.02
C ASN A 25 -21.66 -5.69 -11.73
N PRO A 26 -21.52 -7.00 -11.49
CA PRO A 26 -20.22 -7.64 -11.24
C PRO A 26 -19.35 -7.83 -12.50
N ASP A 27 -19.82 -7.46 -13.69
CA ASP A 27 -19.06 -7.66 -14.93
C ASP A 27 -17.73 -6.92 -14.91
N THR A 28 -16.73 -7.55 -15.51
CA THR A 28 -15.38 -6.98 -15.60
C THR A 28 -15.37 -5.74 -16.51
N ILE A 29 -14.75 -4.67 -16.02
CA ILE A 29 -14.42 -3.50 -16.81
C ILE A 29 -13.03 -3.69 -17.40
N VAL A 30 -12.88 -3.52 -18.72
CA VAL A 30 -11.59 -3.60 -19.41
C VAL A 30 -11.09 -2.20 -19.75
N VAL A 31 -9.89 -1.88 -19.28
CA VAL A 31 -9.17 -0.65 -19.59
C VAL A 31 -8.07 -0.95 -20.59
N SER A 32 -7.99 -0.17 -21.69
CA SER A 32 -6.94 -0.34 -22.69
C SER A 32 -6.60 0.98 -23.39
N ARG A 33 -5.31 1.35 -23.38
CA ARG A 33 -4.81 2.58 -24.01
C ARG A 33 -5.08 2.63 -25.52
N ASP A 34 -5.11 1.49 -26.20
CA ASP A 34 -5.38 1.38 -27.64
C ASP A 34 -6.88 1.52 -27.99
N GLY A 35 -7.76 1.59 -26.99
CA GLY A 35 -9.22 1.73 -27.17
C GLY A 35 -9.94 0.43 -27.44
N THR A 36 -9.32 -0.73 -27.24
CA THR A 36 -9.98 -2.05 -27.35
C THR A 36 -10.75 -2.45 -26.08
N GLY A 37 -10.67 -1.64 -25.00
CA GLY A 37 -11.46 -1.77 -23.76
C GLY A 37 -12.66 -0.84 -23.74
N GLN A 38 -13.44 -0.89 -22.63
CA GLN A 38 -14.52 0.07 -22.38
C GLN A 38 -13.98 1.48 -22.09
N PHE A 39 -12.80 1.57 -21.50
CA PHE A 39 -12.14 2.83 -21.14
C PHE A 39 -10.69 2.86 -21.61
N ARG A 40 -10.16 4.06 -21.79
CA ARG A 40 -8.73 4.28 -22.10
C ARG A 40 -7.90 4.61 -20.86
N ASN A 41 -8.55 5.11 -19.81
CA ASN A 41 -7.93 5.52 -18.55
C ASN A 41 -8.49 4.70 -17.40
N ILE A 42 -7.64 4.45 -16.39
CA ILE A 42 -8.04 3.72 -15.18
C ILE A 42 -8.97 4.58 -14.33
N SER A 43 -8.75 5.90 -14.31
CA SER A 43 -9.61 6.87 -13.61
C SER A 43 -11.07 6.76 -14.04
N GLU A 44 -11.34 6.68 -15.36
CA GLU A 44 -12.68 6.51 -15.89
C GLU A 44 -13.36 5.22 -15.41
N ALA A 45 -12.60 4.13 -15.35
CA ALA A 45 -13.11 2.85 -14.85
C ALA A 45 -13.40 2.88 -13.33
N ILE A 46 -12.62 3.64 -12.56
CA ILE A 46 -12.89 3.86 -11.12
C ILE A 46 -14.14 4.73 -10.93
N GLU A 47 -14.31 5.79 -11.71
CA GLU A 47 -15.42 6.75 -11.61
C GLU A 47 -16.79 6.11 -11.87
N VAL A 48 -16.87 5.10 -12.74
CA VAL A 48 -18.14 4.41 -13.04
C VAL A 48 -18.49 3.32 -12.03
N CYS A 49 -17.61 3.03 -11.06
CA CYS A 49 -17.90 2.08 -10.00
C CYS A 49 -18.90 2.70 -9.00
N ARG A 50 -19.97 1.98 -8.71
CA ARG A 50 -20.98 2.43 -7.75
C ARG A 50 -20.41 2.48 -6.31
N ALA A 51 -20.76 3.51 -5.58
CA ALA A 51 -20.42 3.58 -4.15
C ALA A 51 -21.09 2.44 -3.35
N PHE A 52 -20.37 1.92 -2.36
CA PHE A 52 -20.86 0.88 -1.43
C PHE A 52 -21.38 -0.39 -2.12
N MET A 53 -20.63 -0.87 -3.13
CA MET A 53 -20.97 -2.12 -3.82
C MET A 53 -20.99 -3.30 -2.85
N ASP A 54 -22.01 -4.14 -2.99
CA ASP A 54 -22.20 -5.41 -2.29
C ASP A 54 -21.68 -6.63 -3.08
N TYR A 55 -21.20 -6.39 -4.29
CA TYR A 55 -20.58 -7.38 -5.17
C TYR A 55 -19.09 -7.06 -5.40
N HIS A 56 -18.34 -8.05 -5.89
CA HIS A 56 -16.94 -7.89 -6.29
C HIS A 56 -16.87 -7.32 -7.72
N LYS A 57 -16.03 -6.30 -7.91
CA LYS A 57 -15.82 -5.65 -9.19
C LYS A 57 -14.39 -5.79 -9.65
N VAL A 58 -14.19 -6.28 -10.87
CA VAL A 58 -12.86 -6.38 -11.49
C VAL A 58 -12.67 -5.26 -12.51
N ILE A 59 -11.55 -4.55 -12.40
CA ILE A 59 -11.03 -3.64 -13.41
C ILE A 59 -9.79 -4.31 -14.00
N TYR A 60 -9.93 -4.87 -15.21
CA TYR A 60 -8.82 -5.49 -15.93
C TYR A 60 -8.11 -4.46 -16.78
N VAL A 61 -6.81 -4.27 -16.52
CA VAL A 61 -6.00 -3.25 -17.17
C VAL A 61 -5.02 -3.90 -18.13
N LYS A 62 -5.18 -3.66 -19.43
CA LYS A 62 -4.28 -4.16 -20.46
C LYS A 62 -2.92 -3.51 -20.37
N LYS A 63 -1.90 -4.15 -20.98
CA LYS A 63 -0.54 -3.62 -21.09
C LYS A 63 -0.55 -2.18 -21.60
N GLY A 64 0.25 -1.35 -20.98
CA GLY A 64 0.38 0.06 -21.31
C GLY A 64 0.92 0.88 -20.15
N THR A 65 1.40 2.08 -20.46
CA THR A 65 1.80 3.07 -19.47
C THR A 65 0.66 4.05 -19.28
N TYR A 66 0.10 4.08 -18.08
CA TYR A 66 -1.01 4.93 -17.66
C TYR A 66 -0.43 6.05 -16.80
N LYS A 67 -0.17 7.21 -17.42
CA LYS A 67 0.29 8.40 -16.68
C LYS A 67 -0.92 9.07 -16.03
N GLU A 68 -1.27 8.57 -14.87
CA GLU A 68 -2.46 8.97 -14.12
C GLU A 68 -2.15 9.06 -12.62
N LYS A 69 -2.65 10.12 -11.98
CA LYS A 69 -2.64 10.27 -10.52
C LYS A 69 -4.00 9.82 -10.00
N LEU A 70 -4.03 8.64 -9.38
CA LEU A 70 -5.27 7.94 -9.10
C LEU A 70 -5.67 8.01 -7.62
N VAL A 71 -6.96 8.07 -7.37
CA VAL A 71 -7.57 7.89 -6.06
C VAL A 71 -8.67 6.84 -6.15
N ILE A 72 -8.61 5.82 -5.29
CA ILE A 72 -9.75 4.94 -5.00
C ILE A 72 -10.40 5.48 -3.73
N PRO A 73 -11.53 6.20 -3.84
CA PRO A 73 -12.11 6.91 -2.72
C PRO A 73 -12.71 5.96 -1.66
N GLN A 74 -12.93 6.48 -0.45
CA GLN A 74 -13.34 5.71 0.72
C GLN A 74 -14.66 4.92 0.53
N TRP A 75 -15.57 5.43 -0.29
CA TRP A 75 -16.85 4.77 -0.55
C TRP A 75 -16.79 3.63 -1.59
N LEU A 76 -15.65 3.44 -2.24
CA LEU A 76 -15.43 2.29 -3.12
C LEU A 76 -14.82 1.14 -2.33
N THR A 77 -15.46 -0.03 -2.44
CA THR A 77 -15.05 -1.26 -1.74
C THR A 77 -15.21 -2.47 -2.67
N ASN A 78 -14.55 -3.57 -2.34
CA ASN A 78 -14.63 -4.83 -3.10
C ASN A 78 -14.19 -4.71 -4.58
N ILE A 79 -13.12 -3.93 -4.83
CA ILE A 79 -12.55 -3.76 -6.16
C ILE A 79 -11.24 -4.52 -6.28
N GLU A 80 -11.10 -5.25 -7.38
CA GLU A 80 -9.82 -5.78 -7.84
C GLU A 80 -9.37 -5.01 -9.08
N ILE A 81 -8.16 -4.45 -9.05
CA ILE A 81 -7.48 -3.92 -10.24
C ILE A 81 -6.43 -4.94 -10.64
N CYS A 82 -6.62 -5.57 -11.79
CA CYS A 82 -5.75 -6.63 -12.30
C CYS A 82 -5.07 -6.21 -13.59
N GLY A 83 -3.74 -6.07 -13.57
CA GLY A 83 -2.94 -5.84 -14.76
C GLY A 83 -2.78 -7.09 -15.60
N GLU A 84 -2.71 -6.93 -16.91
CA GLU A 84 -2.45 -8.02 -17.86
C GLU A 84 -1.04 -8.60 -17.68
N ASP A 85 -0.08 -7.77 -17.29
CA ASP A 85 1.33 -8.14 -17.13
C ASP A 85 1.97 -7.18 -16.11
N ARG A 86 2.55 -7.73 -15.05
CA ARG A 86 3.15 -6.96 -13.96
C ARG A 86 4.13 -5.89 -14.43
N ASP A 87 4.99 -6.23 -15.40
CA ASP A 87 6.10 -5.39 -15.82
C ASP A 87 5.71 -4.43 -16.96
N LYS A 88 4.56 -4.66 -17.61
CA LYS A 88 4.10 -3.90 -18.78
C LYS A 88 2.76 -3.17 -18.56
N THR A 89 2.10 -3.38 -17.43
CA THR A 89 0.94 -2.60 -17.01
C THR A 89 1.39 -1.63 -15.93
N ILE A 90 1.64 -0.37 -16.29
CA ILE A 90 2.34 0.59 -15.43
C ILE A 90 1.46 1.81 -15.17
N ILE A 91 1.15 2.06 -13.91
CA ILE A 91 0.58 3.32 -13.43
C ILE A 91 1.73 4.20 -12.97
N THR A 92 1.90 5.38 -13.56
CA THR A 92 3.04 6.26 -13.27
C THR A 92 2.62 7.71 -13.07
N TRP A 93 3.32 8.40 -12.15
CA TRP A 93 3.24 9.84 -11.94
C TRP A 93 4.59 10.37 -11.46
N ASP A 94 4.78 11.68 -11.43
CA ASP A 94 6.10 12.29 -11.21
C ASP A 94 6.10 13.45 -10.19
N ASP A 95 5.10 13.52 -9.31
CA ASP A 95 5.08 14.53 -8.24
C ASP A 95 6.13 14.23 -7.15
N HIS A 96 6.75 15.28 -6.62
CA HIS A 96 7.66 15.22 -5.47
C HIS A 96 7.39 16.36 -4.47
N ALA A 97 7.79 16.18 -3.23
CA ALA A 97 7.46 17.07 -2.10
C ALA A 97 7.87 18.53 -2.30
N ASN A 98 8.91 18.77 -3.09
CA ASN A 98 9.46 20.11 -3.32
C ASN A 98 8.83 20.89 -4.48
N ILE A 99 7.83 20.31 -5.18
CA ILE A 99 7.05 21.06 -6.18
C ILE A 99 6.38 22.23 -5.47
N LEU A 100 6.70 23.45 -5.92
CA LEU A 100 6.13 24.67 -5.35
C LEU A 100 4.63 24.75 -5.66
N LEU A 101 3.83 24.97 -4.63
CA LEU A 101 2.42 25.31 -4.76
C LEU A 101 2.27 26.83 -4.71
N PRO A 102 2.04 27.52 -5.85
CA PRO A 102 2.05 28.99 -5.92
C PRO A 102 1.04 29.63 -4.96
N ALA A 103 -0.13 29.02 -4.80
CA ALA A 103 -1.21 29.53 -3.94
C ALA A 103 -0.81 29.68 -2.46
N ILE A 104 0.17 28.94 -2.00
CA ILE A 104 0.59 28.95 -0.58
C ILE A 104 2.10 29.26 -0.41
N GLY A 105 2.85 29.41 -1.50
CA GLY A 105 4.28 29.69 -1.49
C GLY A 105 5.14 28.62 -0.81
N LYS A 106 4.68 27.36 -0.77
CA LYS A 106 5.35 26.24 -0.08
C LYS A 106 5.41 25.01 -1.00
N GLY A 107 6.30 24.10 -0.67
CA GLY A 107 6.37 22.80 -1.34
C GLY A 107 5.09 21.99 -1.14
N MET A 108 4.82 21.09 -2.08
CA MET A 108 3.64 20.20 -2.09
C MET A 108 3.55 19.32 -0.85
N GLY A 109 4.70 18.90 -0.32
CA GLY A 109 4.81 17.98 0.82
C GLY A 109 4.52 16.53 0.43
N THR A 110 5.04 15.60 1.23
CA THR A 110 5.06 14.15 0.94
C THR A 110 3.69 13.57 0.58
N PHE A 111 2.67 13.86 1.39
CA PHE A 111 1.38 13.15 1.29
C PHE A 111 0.51 13.51 0.08
N ARG A 112 0.94 14.48 -0.72
CA ARG A 112 0.26 14.87 -1.96
C ARG A 112 0.93 14.33 -3.22
N THR A 113 2.05 13.64 -3.07
CA THR A 113 2.89 13.21 -4.21
C THR A 113 2.52 11.84 -4.78
N TYR A 114 1.54 11.16 -4.21
CA TYR A 114 1.16 9.80 -4.58
C TYR A 114 0.83 9.65 -6.07
N THR A 115 1.22 8.51 -6.61
CA THR A 115 0.73 8.04 -7.91
C THR A 115 -0.64 7.39 -7.73
N LEU A 116 -0.74 6.43 -6.80
CA LEU A 116 -2.00 5.78 -6.45
C LEU A 116 -2.30 5.96 -4.96
N LYS A 117 -3.48 6.49 -4.66
CA LYS A 117 -4.01 6.59 -3.30
C LYS A 117 -5.23 5.68 -3.14
N ILE A 118 -5.22 4.81 -2.12
CA ILE A 118 -6.31 3.89 -1.82
C ILE A 118 -6.91 4.25 -0.46
N GLN A 119 -8.10 4.83 -0.48
CA GLN A 119 -8.87 5.15 0.73
C GLN A 119 -9.97 4.10 0.98
N GLY A 120 -10.42 3.41 -0.07
CA GLY A 120 -11.38 2.32 0.00
C GLY A 120 -10.81 1.08 0.69
N SER A 121 -11.69 0.27 1.29
CA SER A 121 -11.32 -0.98 1.95
C SER A 121 -11.68 -2.20 1.09
N ARG A 122 -11.04 -3.35 1.35
CA ARG A 122 -11.19 -4.57 0.54
C ARG A 122 -10.86 -4.32 -0.94
N ILE A 123 -9.73 -3.69 -1.16
CA ILE A 123 -9.20 -3.44 -2.50
C ILE A 123 -8.03 -4.39 -2.74
N THR A 124 -8.02 -4.99 -3.91
CA THR A 124 -6.94 -5.88 -4.36
C THR A 124 -6.28 -5.31 -5.60
N LEU A 125 -4.94 -5.27 -5.60
CA LEU A 125 -4.14 -5.03 -6.79
C LEU A 125 -3.39 -6.31 -7.16
N LYS A 126 -3.42 -6.69 -8.45
CA LYS A 126 -2.70 -7.85 -8.97
C LYS A 126 -1.96 -7.52 -10.25
N ASN A 127 -0.77 -8.10 -10.43
CA ASN A 127 -0.01 -8.08 -11.68
C ASN A 127 0.19 -6.68 -12.28
N ILE A 128 0.50 -5.67 -11.46
CA ILE A 128 0.60 -4.28 -11.90
C ILE A 128 1.81 -3.57 -11.28
N THR A 129 2.38 -2.64 -12.02
CA THR A 129 3.42 -1.74 -11.52
C THR A 129 2.79 -0.39 -11.16
N VAL A 130 3.10 0.11 -9.96
CA VAL A 130 2.80 1.47 -9.51
C VAL A 130 4.13 2.19 -9.27
N GLU A 131 4.36 3.26 -10.00
CA GLU A 131 5.62 3.98 -10.02
C GLU A 131 5.44 5.46 -9.70
N ASN A 132 6.26 6.00 -8.80
CA ASN A 132 6.52 7.43 -8.81
C ASN A 132 7.84 7.67 -9.55
N ASN A 133 7.75 8.24 -10.74
CA ASN A 133 8.86 8.41 -11.67
C ASN A 133 9.56 9.76 -11.51
N SER A 134 9.38 10.47 -10.41
CA SER A 134 10.15 11.67 -10.13
C SER A 134 11.62 11.33 -9.95
N ALA A 135 12.52 12.21 -10.36
CA ALA A 135 13.92 12.11 -9.99
C ALA A 135 14.09 12.20 -8.46
N ARG A 136 15.30 11.98 -7.94
CA ARG A 136 15.62 12.11 -6.50
C ARG A 136 15.56 13.57 -6.02
N LEU A 137 14.38 14.19 -6.12
CA LEU A 137 14.13 15.60 -5.83
C LEU A 137 13.47 15.83 -4.45
N GLY A 138 13.29 14.78 -3.67
CA GLY A 138 12.63 14.79 -2.37
C GLY A 138 11.72 13.58 -2.19
N GLN A 139 10.88 13.61 -1.17
CA GLN A 139 9.89 12.55 -0.93
C GLN A 139 8.91 12.46 -2.11
N ALA A 140 8.63 11.22 -2.53
CA ALA A 140 7.81 10.97 -3.71
C ALA A 140 7.13 9.59 -3.60
N VAL A 141 5.85 9.60 -3.24
CA VAL A 141 5.07 8.40 -2.92
C VAL A 141 4.54 7.75 -4.20
N ALA A 142 4.81 6.48 -4.41
CA ALA A 142 4.15 5.70 -5.44
C ALA A 142 2.78 5.21 -4.94
N LEU A 143 2.74 4.53 -3.79
CA LEU A 143 1.53 3.99 -3.18
C LEU A 143 1.24 4.67 -1.84
N HIS A 144 0.05 5.24 -1.69
CA HIS A 144 -0.50 5.79 -0.45
C HIS A 144 -1.77 5.02 -0.06
N THR A 145 -1.79 4.39 1.09
CA THR A 145 -2.96 3.64 1.56
C THR A 145 -3.59 4.27 2.80
N GLU A 146 -4.91 4.25 2.88
CA GLU A 146 -5.69 4.65 4.06
C GLU A 146 -6.80 3.64 4.38
N GLY A 147 -7.12 2.74 3.45
CA GLY A 147 -8.15 1.70 3.59
C GLY A 147 -7.66 0.47 4.39
N ASP A 148 -8.61 -0.31 4.88
CA ASP A 148 -8.36 -1.59 5.56
C ASP A 148 -8.55 -2.79 4.62
N ARG A 149 -7.88 -3.90 4.91
CA ARG A 149 -7.94 -5.16 4.13
C ARG A 149 -7.55 -4.94 2.67
N LEU A 150 -6.37 -4.36 2.49
CA LEU A 150 -5.79 -4.18 1.16
C LEU A 150 -4.85 -5.34 0.85
N THR A 151 -4.98 -5.87 -0.37
CA THR A 151 -4.19 -7.00 -0.84
C THR A 151 -3.41 -6.62 -2.11
N PHE A 152 -2.12 -6.91 -2.10
CA PHE A 152 -1.22 -6.65 -3.23
C PHE A 152 -0.52 -7.96 -3.59
N VAL A 153 -0.77 -8.48 -4.80
CA VAL A 153 -0.23 -9.76 -5.25
C VAL A 153 0.53 -9.58 -6.56
N ASN A 154 1.80 -10.02 -6.57
CA ASN A 154 2.66 -9.94 -7.74
C ASN A 154 2.67 -8.52 -8.35
N CYS A 155 2.81 -7.49 -7.49
CA CYS A 155 2.90 -6.09 -7.90
C CYS A 155 4.34 -5.58 -7.84
N ARG A 156 4.61 -4.47 -8.53
CA ARG A 156 5.86 -3.71 -8.36
C ARG A 156 5.55 -2.30 -7.86
N PHE A 157 6.30 -1.87 -6.86
CA PHE A 157 6.23 -0.50 -6.33
C PHE A 157 7.59 0.16 -6.50
N LEU A 158 7.65 1.11 -7.43
CA LEU A 158 8.89 1.73 -7.85
C LEU A 158 8.95 3.19 -7.42
N GLY A 159 10.06 3.58 -6.81
CA GLY A 159 10.27 4.94 -6.35
C GLY A 159 11.67 5.20 -5.80
N HIS A 160 11.78 6.22 -5.00
CA HIS A 160 12.99 6.62 -4.32
C HIS A 160 12.74 6.80 -2.81
N GLN A 161 12.83 8.02 -2.29
CA GLN A 161 12.47 8.29 -0.89
C GLN A 161 10.95 8.23 -0.72
N ASP A 162 10.48 7.50 0.29
CA ASP A 162 9.06 7.41 0.68
C ASP A 162 8.16 6.68 -0.36
N THR A 163 8.64 5.60 -0.99
CA THR A 163 7.89 4.88 -2.06
C THR A 163 6.50 4.43 -1.63
N ILE A 164 6.36 3.78 -0.45
CA ILE A 164 5.08 3.29 0.08
C ILE A 164 4.76 3.96 1.40
N TYR A 165 3.68 4.72 1.44
CA TYR A 165 3.08 5.25 2.67
C TYR A 165 1.87 4.41 3.08
N THR A 166 1.94 3.80 4.26
CA THR A 166 0.85 3.05 4.86
C THR A 166 0.13 3.91 5.91
N GLY A 167 -0.77 4.76 5.43
CA GLY A 167 -1.55 5.67 6.29
C GLY A 167 -2.66 4.94 7.04
N ASN A 168 -3.06 5.49 8.18
CA ASN A 168 -4.08 4.99 9.08
C ASN A 168 -3.65 3.76 9.93
N ALA A 169 -3.52 4.00 11.23
CA ALA A 169 -2.94 3.07 12.20
C ALA A 169 -3.72 1.76 12.41
N LYS A 170 -5.00 1.71 12.10
CA LYS A 170 -5.87 0.55 12.37
C LYS A 170 -6.23 -0.22 11.09
N THR A 171 -5.40 -0.12 10.07
CA THR A 171 -5.59 -0.80 8.79
C THR A 171 -4.61 -1.95 8.62
N ARG A 172 -5.03 -2.95 7.84
CA ARG A 172 -4.27 -4.17 7.56
C ARG A 172 -4.00 -4.28 6.07
N LEU A 173 -2.75 -4.57 5.76
CA LEU A 173 -2.22 -4.60 4.40
C LEU A 173 -1.46 -5.92 4.20
N TYR A 174 -1.73 -6.60 3.10
CA TYR A 174 -1.05 -7.82 2.72
C TYR A 174 -0.33 -7.64 1.38
N PHE A 175 0.96 -7.87 1.38
CA PHE A 175 1.81 -7.85 0.18
C PHE A 175 2.37 -9.26 -0.02
N ARG A 176 2.12 -9.86 -1.20
CA ARG A 176 2.65 -11.18 -1.55
C ARG A 176 3.32 -11.14 -2.91
N ASP A 177 4.51 -11.75 -3.00
CA ASP A 177 5.29 -11.88 -4.22
C ASP A 177 5.56 -10.53 -4.90
N CYS A 178 5.59 -9.43 -4.12
CA CYS A 178 5.80 -8.08 -4.62
C CYS A 178 7.27 -7.71 -4.73
N TYR A 179 7.58 -6.85 -5.69
CA TYR A 179 8.86 -6.16 -5.79
C TYR A 179 8.71 -4.72 -5.31
N ILE A 180 9.53 -4.31 -4.35
CA ILE A 180 9.47 -2.97 -3.74
C ILE A 180 10.86 -2.36 -3.75
N GLU A 181 11.01 -1.19 -4.34
CA GLU A 181 12.31 -0.50 -4.38
C GLU A 181 12.24 0.92 -3.85
N GLY A 182 13.36 1.38 -3.32
CA GLY A 182 13.50 2.77 -2.89
C GLY A 182 14.88 3.11 -2.36
N THR A 183 15.02 4.35 -1.88
CA THR A 183 16.27 4.86 -1.30
C THR A 183 16.18 5.01 0.20
N THR A 184 15.34 5.92 0.71
CA THR A 184 15.24 6.29 2.12
C THR A 184 13.82 6.11 2.62
N ASP A 185 13.66 5.42 3.77
CA ASP A 185 12.37 5.26 4.45
C ASP A 185 11.26 4.82 3.49
N PHE A 186 11.61 3.96 2.52
CA PHE A 186 10.75 3.73 1.37
C PHE A 186 9.54 2.84 1.66
N ILE A 187 9.43 2.32 2.90
CA ILE A 187 8.22 1.71 3.45
C ILE A 187 7.98 2.39 4.81
N PHE A 188 6.98 3.27 4.89
CA PHE A 188 6.77 4.07 6.08
C PHE A 188 5.29 4.26 6.43
N GLY A 189 5.00 4.51 7.71
CA GLY A 189 3.64 4.76 8.20
C GLY A 189 3.23 3.92 9.41
N PRO A 190 1.96 4.05 9.85
CA PRO A 190 1.47 3.46 11.09
C PRO A 190 0.73 2.12 10.97
N SER A 191 0.38 1.65 9.76
CA SER A 191 -0.49 0.48 9.56
C SER A 191 0.16 -0.84 9.99
N THR A 192 -0.65 -1.87 10.17
CA THR A 192 -0.20 -3.26 10.21
C THR A 192 -0.05 -3.77 8.79
N ALA A 193 1.16 -4.14 8.38
CA ALA A 193 1.44 -4.66 7.04
C ALA A 193 2.27 -5.94 7.10
N TRP A 194 1.79 -6.99 6.42
CA TRP A 194 2.50 -8.25 6.24
C TRP A 194 3.04 -8.35 4.82
N PHE A 195 4.35 -8.56 4.72
CA PHE A 195 5.06 -8.77 3.47
C PHE A 195 5.50 -10.23 3.41
N GLU A 196 4.96 -10.98 2.45
CA GLU A 196 5.23 -12.41 2.24
C GLU A 196 5.94 -12.62 0.91
N HIS A 197 7.08 -13.30 0.93
CA HIS A 197 7.89 -13.63 -0.25
C HIS A 197 8.22 -12.40 -1.14
N CYS A 198 8.29 -11.20 -0.55
CA CYS A 198 8.57 -9.98 -1.30
C CYS A 198 10.08 -9.81 -1.54
N GLN A 199 10.41 -9.21 -2.68
CA GLN A 199 11.75 -8.73 -2.97
C GLN A 199 11.84 -7.24 -2.63
N ILE A 200 12.73 -6.87 -1.72
CA ILE A 200 12.97 -5.50 -1.27
C ILE A 200 14.30 -5.04 -1.83
N PHE A 201 14.29 -4.03 -2.70
CA PHE A 201 15.48 -3.57 -3.39
C PHE A 201 15.93 -2.18 -2.92
N CYS A 202 17.14 -2.11 -2.36
CA CYS A 202 17.72 -0.89 -1.82
C CYS A 202 18.58 -0.15 -2.86
N LYS A 203 18.21 1.08 -3.20
CA LYS A 203 18.85 1.92 -4.23
C LYS A 203 19.86 2.91 -3.66
N ALA A 204 20.04 2.97 -2.34
CA ALA A 204 20.98 3.89 -1.67
C ALA A 204 21.39 3.38 -0.29
N ASP A 205 22.51 3.89 0.20
CA ASP A 205 22.96 3.75 1.60
C ASP A 205 22.02 4.51 2.53
N SER A 206 20.96 3.85 3.02
CA SER A 206 19.93 4.50 3.83
C SER A 206 19.09 3.50 4.63
N TYR A 207 17.78 3.68 4.71
CA TYR A 207 16.84 2.93 5.55
C TYR A 207 15.74 2.30 4.73
N ILE A 208 15.41 1.04 5.01
CA ILE A 208 14.27 0.35 4.37
C ILE A 208 12.96 0.88 4.96
N THR A 209 12.82 0.81 6.30
CA THR A 209 11.56 1.12 6.97
C THR A 209 11.62 2.33 7.89
N ALA A 210 10.50 3.05 7.98
CA ALA A 210 10.27 4.10 8.97
C ALA A 210 8.87 3.93 9.60
N ALA A 211 8.75 2.98 10.53
CA ALA A 211 7.49 2.66 11.17
C ALA A 211 7.04 3.74 12.17
N SER A 212 5.74 4.01 12.20
CA SER A 212 5.11 4.92 13.16
C SER A 212 3.90 4.28 13.88
N THR A 213 3.93 2.98 14.06
CA THR A 213 2.89 2.19 14.71
C THR A 213 2.58 2.74 16.10
N PRO A 214 1.33 3.07 16.45
CA PRO A 214 0.97 3.57 17.76
C PRO A 214 1.09 2.51 18.87
N GLN A 215 1.04 2.96 20.11
CA GLN A 215 1.16 2.10 21.30
C GLN A 215 0.04 1.05 21.40
N ASP A 216 -1.17 1.43 21.05
CA ASP A 216 -2.38 0.58 21.13
C ASP A 216 -2.54 -0.38 19.94
N VAL A 217 -1.65 -0.30 18.94
CA VAL A 217 -1.65 -1.20 17.78
C VAL A 217 -0.59 -2.28 18.00
N PRO A 218 -0.98 -3.55 18.11
CA PRO A 218 -0.06 -4.64 18.54
C PRO A 218 1.00 -4.98 17.49
N TYR A 219 0.71 -4.83 16.20
CA TYR A 219 1.62 -5.16 15.12
C TYR A 219 1.79 -4.00 14.13
N GLY A 220 2.99 -3.84 13.58
CA GLY A 220 3.31 -2.92 12.49
C GLY A 220 3.74 -3.67 11.24
N TYR A 221 4.99 -3.48 10.82
CA TYR A 221 5.55 -4.15 9.65
C TYR A 221 6.12 -5.53 9.99
N ILE A 222 5.71 -6.54 9.25
CA ILE A 222 6.22 -7.90 9.36
C ILE A 222 6.67 -8.35 7.96
N PHE A 223 7.97 -8.58 7.82
CA PHE A 223 8.57 -9.16 6.63
C PHE A 223 8.83 -10.63 6.91
N ASN A 224 8.16 -11.51 6.16
CA ASN A 224 8.29 -12.96 6.31
C ASN A 224 8.73 -13.57 4.99
N ASN A 225 9.76 -14.41 5.03
CA ASN A 225 10.33 -15.06 3.84
C ASN A 225 10.71 -14.08 2.71
N CYS A 226 11.06 -12.83 3.06
CA CYS A 226 11.43 -11.81 2.08
C CYS A 226 12.93 -11.87 1.73
N SER A 227 13.27 -11.42 0.53
CA SER A 227 14.64 -11.27 0.06
C SER A 227 14.99 -9.80 -0.05
N ILE A 228 16.02 -9.37 0.67
CA ILE A 228 16.56 -8.01 0.58
C ILE A 228 17.73 -8.04 -0.38
N THR A 229 17.74 -7.14 -1.34
CA THR A 229 18.82 -6.99 -2.33
C THR A 229 19.18 -5.51 -2.49
N CYS A 230 20.34 -5.23 -3.04
CA CYS A 230 20.84 -3.87 -3.14
C CYS A 230 21.43 -3.60 -4.54
N ASP A 231 21.39 -2.33 -4.93
CA ASP A 231 22.16 -1.85 -6.08
C ASP A 231 23.66 -2.10 -5.85
N THR A 232 24.41 -2.26 -6.91
CA THR A 232 25.86 -2.54 -6.88
C THR A 232 26.68 -1.48 -6.13
N ASN A 233 26.20 -0.24 -6.13
CA ASN A 233 26.86 0.89 -5.46
C ASN A 233 26.46 1.06 -3.98
N VAL A 234 25.54 0.22 -3.49
CA VAL A 234 25.05 0.28 -2.12
C VAL A 234 25.91 -0.60 -1.22
N SER A 235 26.31 -0.06 -0.08
CA SER A 235 27.22 -0.74 0.86
C SER A 235 26.73 -0.76 2.30
N LYS A 236 25.80 0.14 2.71
CA LYS A 236 25.46 0.40 4.12
C LYS A 236 23.97 0.69 4.27
N VAL A 237 23.15 -0.34 4.50
CA VAL A 237 21.71 -0.20 4.67
C VAL A 237 21.31 -0.55 6.10
N TYR A 238 20.39 0.21 6.67
CA TYR A 238 19.69 -0.14 7.89
C TYR A 238 18.34 -0.81 7.54
N LEU A 239 17.94 -1.82 8.30
CA LEU A 239 16.60 -2.44 8.20
C LEU A 239 15.50 -1.42 8.48
N GLY A 240 15.80 -0.41 9.31
CA GLY A 240 14.88 0.68 9.54
C GLY A 240 15.22 1.56 10.74
N ARG A 241 14.32 2.53 10.99
CA ARG A 241 14.38 3.45 12.12
C ARG A 241 12.98 3.83 12.60
N PRO A 242 12.72 4.01 13.91
CA PRO A 242 11.39 4.36 14.41
C PRO A 242 11.07 5.84 14.13
N TRP A 243 10.19 6.09 13.16
CA TRP A 243 9.72 7.46 12.86
C TRP A 243 8.91 8.07 14.01
N ARG A 244 8.17 7.22 14.74
CA ARG A 244 7.45 7.61 15.97
C ARG A 244 7.74 6.61 17.08
N ASP A 245 7.40 7.00 18.30
CA ASP A 245 7.42 6.13 19.46
C ASP A 245 6.54 4.91 19.21
N TYR A 246 6.90 3.75 19.78
CA TYR A 246 6.23 2.46 19.60
C TYR A 246 6.28 1.86 18.17
N GLY A 247 6.98 2.48 17.22
CA GLY A 247 7.15 1.92 15.88
C GLY A 247 7.51 0.44 15.95
N TYR A 248 6.85 -0.39 15.11
CA TYR A 248 7.03 -1.85 15.12
C TYR A 248 7.52 -2.32 13.75
N THR A 249 8.64 -3.04 13.74
CA THR A 249 9.15 -3.71 12.53
C THR A 249 9.79 -5.04 12.91
N LEU A 250 9.40 -6.11 12.21
CA LEU A 250 9.95 -7.45 12.35
C LEU A 250 10.40 -7.97 10.98
N PHE A 251 11.64 -8.46 10.92
CA PHE A 251 12.12 -9.29 9.82
C PHE A 251 12.27 -10.72 10.33
N MET A 252 11.57 -11.68 9.71
CA MET A 252 11.64 -13.09 10.06
C MET A 252 11.80 -13.96 8.82
N HIS A 253 12.70 -14.96 8.91
CA HIS A 253 13.02 -15.88 7.83
C HIS A 253 13.47 -15.18 6.53
N CYS A 254 13.96 -13.95 6.64
CA CYS A 254 14.39 -13.15 5.49
C CYS A 254 15.83 -13.45 5.10
N GLN A 255 16.15 -13.27 3.81
CA GLN A 255 17.53 -13.29 3.32
C GLN A 255 18.08 -11.88 3.34
N LEU A 256 19.11 -11.63 4.16
CA LEU A 256 19.72 -10.32 4.37
C LEU A 256 21.11 -10.27 3.72
N PRO A 257 21.36 -9.33 2.80
CA PRO A 257 22.64 -9.23 2.11
C PRO A 257 23.71 -8.57 3.01
N ARG A 258 24.98 -8.74 2.65
CA ARG A 258 26.13 -8.15 3.35
C ARG A 258 26.08 -6.64 3.55
N GLN A 259 25.27 -5.92 2.75
CA GLN A 259 25.08 -4.48 2.84
C GLN A 259 24.28 -4.05 4.08
N ILE A 260 23.60 -4.98 4.77
CA ILE A 260 22.94 -4.66 6.03
C ILE A 260 24.02 -4.35 7.07
N ARG A 261 23.92 -3.18 7.67
CA ARG A 261 24.88 -2.71 8.70
C ARG A 261 24.85 -3.64 9.91
N PRO A 262 26.02 -3.86 10.56
CA PRO A 262 26.07 -4.70 11.75
C PRO A 262 25.13 -4.25 12.88
N GLU A 263 24.89 -2.93 13.00
CA GLU A 263 23.93 -2.37 13.95
C GLU A 263 22.48 -2.75 13.64
N GLY A 264 22.18 -3.11 12.40
CA GLY A 264 20.87 -3.50 11.86
C GLY A 264 19.87 -2.34 11.78
N TRP A 265 19.75 -1.58 12.85
CA TRP A 265 18.75 -0.53 13.03
C TRP A 265 19.41 0.80 13.43
N HIS A 266 18.69 1.89 13.16
CA HIS A 266 19.16 3.21 13.55
C HIS A 266 18.10 3.97 14.35
N GLN A 267 18.48 4.83 15.25
CA GLN A 267 17.56 5.71 15.95
C GLN A 267 17.11 6.87 15.06
N TRP A 268 15.83 7.21 15.08
CA TRP A 268 15.37 8.49 14.53
C TRP A 268 15.69 9.63 15.49
N ARG A 269 15.38 9.40 16.76
CA ARG A 269 15.70 10.26 17.91
C ARG A 269 15.90 9.39 19.15
N PRO A 270 16.67 9.85 20.15
CA PRO A 270 17.01 9.04 21.33
C PRO A 270 15.80 8.53 22.11
N GLU A 271 14.71 9.30 22.18
CA GLU A 271 13.51 8.92 22.94
C GLU A 271 12.73 7.78 22.27
N ALA A 272 12.67 7.77 20.94
CA ALA A 272 11.88 6.79 20.18
C ALA A 272 12.35 5.35 20.40
N VAL A 273 13.64 5.13 20.64
CA VAL A 273 14.18 3.79 20.85
C VAL A 273 13.81 3.18 22.20
N LYS A 274 13.37 3.98 23.16
CA LYS A 274 12.94 3.48 24.49
C LYS A 274 11.65 2.63 24.40
N THR A 275 10.85 2.86 23.39
CA THR A 275 9.56 2.22 23.17
C THR A 275 9.48 1.46 21.83
N ALA A 276 10.52 1.53 21.01
CA ALA A 276 10.58 0.89 19.71
C ALA A 276 10.46 -0.64 19.83
N ARG A 277 9.68 -1.25 18.92
CA ARG A 277 9.43 -2.68 18.84
C ARG A 277 10.07 -3.25 17.58
N TYR A 278 11.40 -3.30 17.55
CA TYR A 278 12.21 -3.67 16.41
C TYR A 278 12.85 -5.04 16.66
N MET A 279 12.55 -6.00 15.79
CA MET A 279 12.83 -7.41 16.05
C MET A 279 13.32 -8.14 14.81
N GLU A 280 14.04 -9.21 15.05
CA GLU A 280 14.48 -10.16 14.02
C GLU A 280 14.25 -11.60 14.51
N TYR A 281 14.05 -12.53 13.57
CA TYR A 281 13.94 -13.96 13.87
C TYR A 281 14.42 -14.82 12.68
N GLU A 282 15.38 -15.70 12.93
CA GLU A 282 15.88 -16.70 11.96
C GLU A 282 16.13 -16.16 10.55
N ASN A 283 16.66 -14.94 10.43
CA ASN A 283 17.11 -14.42 9.15
C ASN A 283 18.41 -15.11 8.72
N THR A 284 18.67 -15.17 7.41
CA THR A 284 19.83 -15.80 6.80
C THR A 284 20.62 -14.82 5.94
N GLY A 285 21.81 -15.23 5.48
CA GLY A 285 22.70 -14.41 4.67
C GLY A 285 23.74 -13.63 5.48
N GLU A 286 24.69 -13.00 4.80
CA GLU A 286 25.84 -12.34 5.42
C GLU A 286 25.43 -11.14 6.33
N GLY A 287 24.29 -10.51 6.04
CA GLY A 287 23.76 -9.41 6.85
C GLY A 287 22.94 -9.84 8.07
N ALA A 288 22.77 -11.14 8.28
CA ALA A 288 21.95 -11.67 9.38
C ALA A 288 22.72 -11.88 10.69
N ASP A 289 24.02 -11.57 10.75
CA ASP A 289 24.76 -11.62 12.00
C ASP A 289 24.21 -10.60 13.01
N THR A 290 23.72 -11.09 14.14
CA THR A 290 23.09 -10.28 15.18
C THR A 290 24.02 -9.85 16.29
N GLY A 291 25.29 -10.28 16.28
CA GLY A 291 26.26 -10.04 17.35
C GLY A 291 26.57 -8.56 17.64
N LYS A 292 26.29 -7.66 16.68
CA LYS A 292 26.51 -6.21 16.80
C LYS A 292 25.25 -5.38 16.62
N ARG A 293 24.06 -5.99 16.69
CA ARG A 293 22.79 -5.24 16.64
C ARG A 293 22.68 -4.25 17.79
N VAL A 294 21.99 -3.15 17.57
CA VAL A 294 21.74 -2.17 18.63
C VAL A 294 21.01 -2.80 19.81
N ALA A 295 21.40 -2.43 21.02
CA ALA A 295 20.91 -3.06 22.26
C ALA A 295 19.40 -2.91 22.50
N TRP A 296 18.75 -1.95 21.85
CA TRP A 296 17.31 -1.72 21.97
C TRP A 296 16.47 -2.57 20.98
N SER A 297 17.10 -3.25 20.02
CA SER A 297 16.43 -4.25 19.18
C SER A 297 16.44 -5.63 19.85
N ARG A 298 15.56 -6.52 19.39
CA ARG A 298 15.39 -7.84 20.00
C ARG A 298 15.50 -8.96 18.97
N GLN A 299 16.08 -10.06 19.40
CA GLN A 299 15.93 -11.35 18.72
C GLN A 299 14.74 -12.08 19.36
N LEU A 300 13.78 -12.54 18.58
CA LEU A 300 12.64 -13.30 19.08
C LEU A 300 13.07 -14.73 19.43
N THR A 301 12.48 -15.27 20.47
CA THR A 301 12.54 -16.70 20.76
C THR A 301 11.59 -17.47 19.83
N LYS A 302 11.83 -18.77 19.62
CA LYS A 302 10.93 -19.65 18.88
C LYS A 302 9.48 -19.60 19.37
N LYS A 303 9.30 -19.51 20.70
CA LYS A 303 7.96 -19.42 21.33
C LYS A 303 7.24 -18.10 21.02
N GLU A 304 7.98 -17.00 20.92
CA GLU A 304 7.42 -15.69 20.53
C GLU A 304 7.08 -15.67 19.05
N ALA A 305 8.02 -16.09 18.19
CA ALA A 305 7.83 -16.12 16.75
C ALA A 305 6.65 -17.01 16.32
N ALA A 306 6.48 -18.17 16.95
CA ALA A 306 5.37 -19.09 16.67
C ALA A 306 3.98 -18.49 16.91
N LYS A 307 3.86 -17.38 17.65
CA LYS A 307 2.60 -16.66 17.87
C LYS A 307 2.31 -15.60 16.78
N ILE A 308 3.31 -15.26 15.98
CA ILE A 308 3.21 -14.23 14.95
C ILE A 308 2.93 -14.93 13.62
N THR A 309 1.67 -15.29 13.42
CA THR A 309 1.18 -15.88 12.17
C THR A 309 0.32 -14.86 11.43
N LEU A 310 0.17 -15.01 10.12
CA LEU A 310 -0.68 -14.13 9.30
C LEU A 310 -2.11 -14.03 9.88
N ASP A 311 -2.69 -15.18 10.23
CA ASP A 311 -4.02 -15.24 10.84
C ASP A 311 -4.08 -14.50 12.19
N ALA A 312 -3.11 -14.70 13.07
CA ALA A 312 -3.07 -14.02 14.37
C ALA A 312 -2.90 -12.51 14.24
N VAL A 313 -2.10 -12.06 13.28
CA VAL A 313 -1.85 -10.63 13.03
C VAL A 313 -3.07 -9.95 12.43
N PHE A 314 -3.81 -10.63 11.56
CA PHE A 314 -4.97 -10.04 10.88
C PHE A 314 -6.31 -10.32 11.55
N ALA A 315 -6.37 -11.19 12.56
CA ALA A 315 -7.57 -11.43 13.37
C ALA A 315 -7.96 -10.23 14.26
N ILE A 316 -7.13 -9.19 14.32
CA ILE A 316 -7.39 -7.99 15.11
C ILE A 316 -8.64 -7.29 14.55
N ASN A 317 -9.67 -7.13 15.38
CA ASN A 317 -10.98 -6.51 15.12
C ASN A 317 -11.99 -7.38 14.36
N ASP A 318 -11.59 -8.28 13.51
CA ASP A 318 -12.43 -9.26 12.83
C ASP A 318 -11.55 -10.39 12.27
N ASN A 319 -12.14 -11.49 11.90
CA ASN A 319 -11.40 -12.64 11.37
C ASN A 319 -11.11 -12.48 9.87
N TRP A 320 -10.51 -11.36 9.45
CA TRP A 320 -10.09 -11.21 8.07
C TRP A 320 -9.07 -12.27 7.71
N LYS A 321 -9.46 -13.13 6.79
CA LYS A 321 -8.57 -14.11 6.16
C LYS A 321 -8.19 -13.58 4.80
N VAL A 322 -6.90 -13.57 4.54
CA VAL A 322 -6.38 -13.27 3.20
C VAL A 322 -6.61 -14.50 2.35
N GLU A 323 -7.26 -14.33 1.22
CA GLU A 323 -7.36 -15.40 0.24
C GLU A 323 -5.96 -15.67 -0.36
N PRO A 324 -5.56 -16.95 -0.47
CA PRO A 324 -4.23 -17.34 -0.92
C PRO A 324 -3.92 -16.99 -2.38
#